data_a7c7e09d1264828f61b41fbebda6b108
#
_entry.id   a7c7e09d1264828f61b41fbebda6b108
#
_cell.length_a   1.000
_cell.length_b   1.000
_cell.length_c   1.000
_cell.angle_alpha   90.00
_cell.angle_beta   90.00
_cell.angle_gamma   90.00
#
_symmetry.space_group_name_H-M   'P 1'
#
loop_
_entity.id
_entity.type
_entity.pdbx_description
1 polymer ?
#
loop_
_entity_poly.entity_id
_entity_poly.type
_entity_poly.pdbx_seq_one_letter_code
_entity_poly.pdbx_strand_id
1 'polypeptide(L)'
;MLNLQNTLNFALPFIQYAPLTAGLGMEPAVSIASMIRNSILNPPQTWYFNRGTATFPTVVGQQDYTEATVIDLAFVEKAAIADDQGNIWELKDIYNNAALSPSSFQQRPSAISVESSDSVNGCLFRFLGVPDQIYNVTITYQKLAPQFGPFFISGAANAAGGNTIYNGTFDTLSFPTGAVAIINGFPTVSAVNNGSFVVVASTPTTLEVANAAGVAATQLAYANNFSWAPIPDQYSDIYNNLFLSEAFALADDARAQVYRQRGIAAYMAKSSGFTETQKNAFTQQWMARDIEKQAGIGALQLGHTGRGI
;
A
#
# COMPACT_ATOMS: atom_id res chain seq x y z
N MET A 1 11.41 -10.61 -4.85
CA MET A 1 10.49 -9.71 -4.13
C MET A 1 9.43 -10.54 -3.43
N LEU A 2 9.10 -10.16 -2.22
CA LEU A 2 8.07 -10.81 -1.42
C LEU A 2 6.72 -10.71 -2.14
N ASN A 3 5.99 -11.81 -2.22
CA ASN A 3 4.64 -11.85 -2.76
C ASN A 3 3.69 -12.60 -1.80
N LEU A 4 2.39 -12.42 -1.97
CA LEU A 4 1.39 -13.03 -1.09
C LEU A 4 1.45 -14.57 -1.15
N GLN A 5 1.74 -15.17 -2.33
CA GLN A 5 1.87 -16.62 -2.46
C GLN A 5 3.02 -17.17 -1.63
N ASN A 6 4.19 -16.54 -1.68
CA ASN A 6 5.34 -16.97 -0.90
C ASN A 6 5.05 -16.87 0.60
N THR A 7 4.36 -15.82 1.02
CA THR A 7 3.92 -15.65 2.41
C THR A 7 2.95 -16.73 2.83
N LEU A 8 1.96 -17.05 2.00
CA LEU A 8 1.00 -18.12 2.27
C LEU A 8 1.69 -19.49 2.31
N ASN A 9 2.55 -19.78 1.34
CA ASN A 9 3.32 -21.03 1.31
C ASN A 9 4.22 -21.17 2.55
N PHE A 10 4.77 -20.06 3.06
CA PHE A 10 5.51 -20.05 4.30
C PHE A 10 4.60 -20.27 5.52
N ALA A 11 3.43 -19.67 5.57
CA ALA A 11 2.54 -19.70 6.74
C ALA A 11 1.72 -21.00 6.87
N LEU A 12 1.24 -21.56 5.75
CA LEU A 12 0.34 -22.71 5.73
C LEU A 12 0.85 -23.93 6.53
N PRO A 13 2.13 -24.32 6.51
CA PRO A 13 2.62 -25.43 7.33
C PRO A 13 2.49 -25.21 8.84
N PHE A 14 2.43 -23.96 9.29
CA PHE A 14 2.34 -23.62 10.71
C PHE A 14 0.89 -23.45 11.18
N ILE A 15 -0.05 -23.23 10.25
CA ILE A 15 -1.45 -22.87 10.54
C ILE A 15 -2.37 -23.87 9.85
N GLN A 16 -2.47 -25.08 10.43
CA GLN A 16 -3.25 -26.18 9.84
C GLN A 16 -4.77 -26.04 10.07
N TYR A 17 -5.21 -25.20 11.01
CA TYR A 17 -6.60 -25.12 11.46
C TYR A 17 -7.27 -23.74 11.25
N ALA A 18 -6.56 -22.74 10.81
CA ALA A 18 -7.16 -21.46 10.47
C ALA A 18 -7.31 -21.36 8.94
N PRO A 19 -8.52 -21.33 8.39
CA PRO A 19 -8.71 -21.19 6.94
C PRO A 19 -8.40 -19.76 6.51
N LEU A 20 -7.11 -19.48 6.26
CA LEU A 20 -6.63 -18.15 5.87
C LEU A 20 -7.17 -17.66 4.52
N THR A 21 -7.62 -18.58 3.68
CA THR A 21 -8.05 -18.27 2.30
C THR A 21 -9.44 -18.78 1.98
N ALA A 22 -10.22 -19.16 2.99
CA ALA A 22 -11.55 -19.75 2.79
C ALA A 22 -12.65 -18.72 2.48
N GLY A 23 -12.42 -17.45 2.83
CA GLY A 23 -13.34 -16.37 2.54
C GLY A 23 -13.27 -15.91 1.08
N LEU A 24 -14.28 -15.16 0.67
CA LEU A 24 -14.30 -14.53 -0.65
C LEU A 24 -13.08 -13.60 -0.80
N GLY A 25 -12.46 -13.61 -1.99
CA GLY A 25 -11.27 -12.80 -2.24
C GLY A 25 -10.01 -13.23 -1.45
N MET A 26 -9.94 -14.49 -1.00
CA MET A 26 -8.84 -15.03 -0.18
C MET A 26 -8.72 -14.37 1.21
N GLU A 27 -9.84 -13.96 1.78
CA GLU A 27 -9.85 -13.45 3.15
C GLU A 27 -9.76 -14.60 4.19
N PRO A 28 -9.15 -14.34 5.35
CA PRO A 28 -8.60 -13.09 5.86
C PRO A 28 -7.13 -12.83 5.46
N ALA A 29 -6.50 -13.70 4.70
CA ALA A 29 -5.08 -13.58 4.36
C ALA A 29 -4.72 -12.25 3.68
N VAL A 30 -5.57 -11.76 2.77
CA VAL A 30 -5.36 -10.51 2.02
C VAL A 30 -5.41 -9.30 2.95
N SER A 31 -6.38 -9.25 3.87
CA SER A 31 -6.47 -8.18 4.87
C SER A 31 -5.27 -8.18 5.82
N ILE A 32 -4.84 -9.34 6.32
CA ILE A 32 -3.64 -9.46 7.16
C ILE A 32 -2.40 -8.98 6.41
N ALA A 33 -2.22 -9.45 5.17
CA ALA A 33 -1.08 -9.09 4.34
C ALA A 33 -1.01 -7.59 4.08
N SER A 34 -2.15 -6.97 3.75
CA SER A 34 -2.27 -5.53 3.51
C SER A 34 -1.95 -4.71 4.77
N MET A 35 -2.50 -5.12 5.90
CA MET A 35 -2.27 -4.46 7.19
C MET A 35 -0.79 -4.46 7.58
N ILE A 36 -0.11 -5.60 7.45
CA ILE A 36 1.31 -5.72 7.81
C ILE A 36 2.18 -4.91 6.86
N ARG A 37 1.92 -4.99 5.55
CA ARG A 37 2.62 -4.17 4.57
C ARG A 37 2.49 -2.68 4.92
N ASN A 38 1.28 -2.22 5.21
CA ASN A 38 1.02 -0.83 5.57
C ASN A 38 1.75 -0.46 6.87
N SER A 39 1.79 -1.33 7.87
CA SER A 39 2.54 -1.04 9.11
C SER A 39 4.04 -0.91 8.90
N ILE A 40 4.60 -1.59 7.90
CA ILE A 40 6.02 -1.49 7.56
C ILE A 40 6.31 -0.23 6.73
N LEU A 41 5.44 0.12 5.78
CA LEU A 41 5.71 1.15 4.78
C LEU A 41 5.09 2.53 5.09
N ASN A 42 4.10 2.60 5.99
CA ASN A 42 3.45 3.87 6.32
C ASN A 42 4.35 4.81 7.14
N PRO A 43 4.06 6.11 7.13
CA PRO A 43 4.78 7.07 7.96
C PRO A 43 4.85 6.61 9.43
N PRO A 44 5.96 6.88 10.11
CA PRO A 44 7.11 7.71 9.73
C PRO A 44 8.27 6.95 9.06
N GLN A 45 8.09 5.72 8.57
CA GLN A 45 9.15 4.88 8.03
C GLN A 45 9.63 5.37 6.66
N THR A 46 10.93 5.59 6.51
CA THR A 46 11.55 6.12 5.28
C THR A 46 12.50 5.09 4.66
N TRP A 47 11.95 4.01 4.14
CA TRP A 47 12.74 2.94 3.54
C TRP A 47 13.39 3.36 2.23
N TYR A 48 14.70 3.13 2.09
CA TYR A 48 15.45 3.47 0.87
C TYR A 48 14.93 2.74 -0.38
N PHE A 49 14.41 1.53 -0.22
CA PHE A 49 13.86 0.73 -1.32
C PHE A 49 12.46 1.18 -1.75
N ASN A 50 11.77 2.00 -0.97
CA ASN A 50 10.43 2.50 -1.24
C ASN A 50 10.45 3.97 -1.72
N ARG A 51 11.62 4.51 -2.05
CA ARG A 51 11.76 5.89 -2.51
C ARG A 51 11.41 6.05 -3.98
N GLY A 52 10.71 7.14 -4.27
CA GLY A 52 10.55 7.72 -5.59
C GLY A 52 11.22 9.10 -5.64
N THR A 53 11.52 9.56 -6.86
CA THR A 53 12.04 10.91 -7.10
C THR A 53 11.27 11.52 -8.25
N ALA A 54 10.79 12.75 -8.07
CA ALA A 54 10.19 13.56 -9.11
C ALA A 54 11.04 14.83 -9.31
N THR A 55 11.21 15.25 -10.57
CA THR A 55 11.93 16.46 -10.90
C THR A 55 11.17 17.21 -11.98
N PHE A 56 10.88 18.49 -11.74
CA PHE A 56 10.20 19.36 -12.68
C PHE A 56 10.65 20.83 -12.51
N PRO A 57 10.61 21.66 -13.57
CA PRO A 57 10.90 23.08 -13.46
C PRO A 57 9.68 23.86 -12.97
N THR A 58 9.92 24.92 -12.21
CA THR A 58 8.87 25.92 -11.92
C THR A 58 8.67 26.85 -13.10
N VAL A 59 7.51 27.52 -13.12
CA VAL A 59 7.16 28.59 -14.04
C VAL A 59 6.98 29.88 -13.25
N VAL A 60 7.57 30.97 -13.71
CA VAL A 60 7.46 32.28 -13.06
C VAL A 60 5.99 32.69 -12.94
N GLY A 61 5.58 33.05 -11.75
CA GLY A 61 4.20 33.48 -11.50
C GLY A 61 3.21 32.35 -11.28
N GLN A 62 3.60 31.07 -11.35
CA GLN A 62 2.74 29.91 -11.13
C GLN A 62 2.99 29.32 -9.74
N GLN A 63 1.93 29.06 -8.96
CA GLN A 63 2.01 28.51 -7.61
C GLN A 63 1.73 27.01 -7.58
N ASP A 64 0.83 26.51 -8.42
CA ASP A 64 0.33 25.14 -8.44
C ASP A 64 0.93 24.35 -9.61
N TYR A 65 1.36 23.11 -9.33
CA TYR A 65 2.00 22.22 -10.30
C TYR A 65 1.38 20.83 -10.24
N THR A 66 0.86 20.38 -11.37
CA THR A 66 0.36 18.99 -11.52
C THR A 66 1.44 18.14 -12.16
N GLU A 67 1.91 17.14 -11.41
CA GLU A 67 2.88 16.15 -11.89
C GLU A 67 2.17 14.82 -12.17
N ALA A 68 1.75 14.64 -13.40
CA ALA A 68 1.00 13.46 -13.86
C ALA A 68 1.80 12.15 -13.76
N THR A 69 3.12 12.22 -13.68
CA THR A 69 4.00 11.04 -13.55
C THR A 69 4.16 10.56 -12.11
N VAL A 70 3.75 11.36 -11.13
CA VAL A 70 3.83 11.03 -9.69
C VAL A 70 2.49 10.47 -9.25
N ILE A 71 2.24 9.21 -9.53
CA ILE A 71 0.98 8.52 -9.30
C ILE A 71 0.96 7.64 -8.04
N ASP A 72 2.12 7.45 -7.41
CA ASP A 72 2.34 6.52 -6.29
C ASP A 72 2.89 7.22 -5.04
N LEU A 73 2.64 8.52 -4.86
CA LEU A 73 3.13 9.27 -3.71
C LEU A 73 2.34 8.95 -2.44
N ALA A 74 3.03 8.45 -1.41
CA ALA A 74 2.48 8.28 -0.06
C ALA A 74 2.74 9.53 0.80
N PHE A 75 4.00 9.95 0.91
CA PHE A 75 4.38 11.19 1.60
C PHE A 75 5.75 11.69 1.14
N VAL A 76 5.95 13.00 1.23
CA VAL A 76 7.22 13.64 0.89
C VAL A 76 8.24 13.37 2.00
N GLU A 77 9.41 12.87 1.63
CA GLU A 77 10.54 12.70 2.56
C GLU A 77 11.41 13.95 2.58
N LYS A 78 11.67 14.51 1.39
CA LYS A 78 12.49 15.69 1.20
C LYS A 78 12.14 16.39 -0.09
N ALA A 79 12.14 17.72 -0.08
CA ALA A 79 12.00 18.53 -1.28
C ALA A 79 13.07 19.64 -1.32
N ALA A 80 13.57 19.95 -2.50
CA ALA A 80 14.55 21.01 -2.72
C ALA A 80 14.30 21.70 -4.06
N ILE A 81 14.74 22.94 -4.17
CA ILE A 81 14.78 23.71 -5.42
C ILE A 81 16.21 24.13 -5.71
N ALA A 82 16.56 24.18 -6.98
CA ALA A 82 17.84 24.69 -7.44
C ALA A 82 17.63 25.77 -8.51
N ASP A 83 18.43 26.85 -8.46
CA ASP A 83 18.45 27.87 -9.51
C ASP A 83 19.39 27.46 -10.67
N ASP A 84 19.48 28.31 -11.67
CA ASP A 84 20.38 28.16 -12.83
C ASP A 84 21.89 28.31 -12.48
N GLN A 85 22.19 28.87 -11.31
CA GLN A 85 23.55 29.02 -10.77
C GLN A 85 23.98 27.80 -9.94
N GLY A 86 23.11 26.84 -9.73
CA GLY A 86 23.36 25.63 -8.92
C GLY A 86 23.23 25.83 -7.42
N ASN A 87 22.68 26.95 -6.96
CA ASN A 87 22.36 27.12 -5.55
C ASN A 87 21.14 26.26 -5.21
N ILE A 88 21.20 25.53 -4.10
CA ILE A 88 20.16 24.58 -3.65
C ILE A 88 19.56 25.04 -2.33
N TRP A 89 18.25 25.05 -2.26
CA TRP A 89 17.49 25.33 -1.03
C TRP A 89 16.53 24.20 -0.74
N GLU A 90 16.53 23.77 0.51
CA GLU A 90 15.55 22.80 1.01
C GLU A 90 14.21 23.48 1.23
N LEU A 91 13.14 22.84 0.77
CA LEU A 91 11.76 23.26 1.01
C LEU A 91 11.22 22.59 2.27
N LYS A 92 10.50 23.33 3.08
CA LYS A 92 9.75 22.75 4.21
C LYS A 92 8.52 22.05 3.68
N ASP A 93 8.23 20.86 4.20
CA ASP A 93 6.96 20.20 3.96
C ASP A 93 5.88 20.79 4.87
N ILE A 94 4.73 21.16 4.29
CA ILE A 94 3.60 21.78 5.02
C ILE A 94 2.38 20.90 4.84
N TYR A 95 1.94 20.29 5.93
CA TYR A 95 0.72 19.48 5.97
C TYR A 95 -0.58 20.29 6.11
N ASN A 96 -0.48 21.60 6.35
CA ASN A 96 -1.66 22.47 6.55
C ASN A 96 -1.74 23.56 5.47
N ASN A 97 -2.62 23.38 4.52
CA ASN A 97 -2.87 24.24 3.37
C ASN A 97 -3.30 25.66 3.72
N ALA A 98 -3.81 25.91 4.93
CA ALA A 98 -4.22 27.25 5.36
C ALA A 98 -3.06 28.27 5.34
N ALA A 99 -1.81 27.79 5.47
CA ALA A 99 -0.62 28.64 5.36
C ALA A 99 -0.23 28.96 3.90
N LEU A 100 -0.80 28.27 2.91
CA LEU A 100 -0.48 28.39 1.49
C LEU A 100 -1.58 29.10 0.70
N SER A 101 -2.17 30.15 1.26
CA SER A 101 -3.14 30.99 0.55
C SER A 101 -2.57 31.48 -0.79
N PRO A 102 -3.41 31.64 -1.82
CA PRO A 102 -2.98 32.22 -3.08
C PRO A 102 -2.27 33.54 -2.85
N SER A 103 -1.05 33.67 -3.36
CA SER A 103 -0.25 34.88 -3.22
C SER A 103 0.02 35.44 -4.61
N SER A 104 -0.07 36.74 -4.76
CA SER A 104 0.39 37.45 -5.94
C SER A 104 1.86 37.92 -5.83
N PHE A 105 2.47 37.70 -4.66
CA PHE A 105 3.84 38.14 -4.41
C PHE A 105 4.84 37.08 -4.90
N GLN A 106 5.63 37.48 -5.89
CA GLN A 106 6.69 36.63 -6.45
C GLN A 106 7.91 36.64 -5.56
N GLN A 107 8.36 35.45 -5.21
CA GLN A 107 9.57 35.23 -4.40
C GLN A 107 10.06 33.79 -4.57
N ARG A 108 11.27 33.52 -4.13
CA ARG A 108 11.76 32.14 -4.05
C ARG A 108 10.85 31.30 -3.15
N PRO A 109 10.34 30.15 -3.63
CA PRO A 109 9.58 29.23 -2.81
C PRO A 109 10.35 28.77 -1.57
N SER A 110 9.68 28.72 -0.42
CA SER A 110 10.26 28.32 0.87
C SER A 110 9.70 27.03 1.45
N ALA A 111 8.53 26.62 0.95
CA ALA A 111 7.88 25.38 1.37
C ALA A 111 7.03 24.82 0.23
N ILE A 112 6.65 23.56 0.37
CA ILE A 112 5.82 22.81 -0.55
C ILE A 112 4.70 22.07 0.22
N SER A 113 3.53 21.96 -0.38
CA SER A 113 2.40 21.15 0.10
C SER A 113 1.92 20.22 -0.99
N VAL A 114 1.46 19.04 -0.61
CA VAL A 114 0.73 18.12 -1.50
C VAL A 114 -0.75 18.39 -1.31
N GLU A 115 -1.41 18.96 -2.32
CA GLU A 115 -2.83 19.31 -2.30
C GLU A 115 -3.72 18.12 -2.64
N SER A 116 -3.27 17.30 -3.59
CA SER A 116 -3.92 16.04 -3.96
C SER A 116 -2.91 15.03 -4.48
N SER A 117 -3.22 13.76 -4.29
CA SER A 117 -2.47 12.64 -4.85
C SER A 117 -3.48 11.64 -5.40
N ASP A 118 -3.35 11.31 -6.68
CA ASP A 118 -4.27 10.46 -7.42
C ASP A 118 -3.47 9.52 -8.33
N SER A 119 -3.81 8.23 -8.32
CA SER A 119 -3.16 7.21 -9.13
C SER A 119 -3.43 7.34 -10.65
N VAL A 120 -4.34 8.22 -11.05
CA VAL A 120 -4.69 8.47 -12.47
C VAL A 120 -4.16 9.82 -12.95
N ASN A 121 -4.36 10.88 -12.14
CA ASN A 121 -4.06 12.26 -12.54
C ASN A 121 -2.70 12.74 -11.99
N GLY A 122 -2.06 11.97 -11.11
CA GLY A 122 -0.81 12.33 -10.47
C GLY A 122 -0.99 13.20 -9.23
N CYS A 123 0.05 13.96 -8.88
CA CYS A 123 0.06 14.81 -7.69
C CYS A 123 -0.04 16.28 -8.04
N LEU A 124 -0.85 17.01 -7.27
CA LEU A 124 -0.87 18.47 -7.28
C LEU A 124 -0.02 19.00 -6.13
N PHE A 125 1.02 19.73 -6.46
CA PHE A 125 1.90 20.41 -5.52
C PHE A 125 1.62 21.92 -5.51
N ARG A 126 1.64 22.52 -4.33
CA ARG A 126 1.53 23.96 -4.15
C ARG A 126 2.74 24.48 -3.39
N PHE A 127 3.30 25.60 -3.85
CA PHE A 127 4.45 26.24 -3.20
C PHE A 127 4.02 27.40 -2.30
N LEU A 128 4.73 27.57 -1.18
CA LEU A 128 4.68 28.80 -0.40
C LEU A 128 5.67 29.81 -1.02
N GLY A 129 5.08 30.86 -1.59
CA GLY A 129 5.76 31.82 -2.45
C GLY A 129 5.61 31.44 -3.92
N VAL A 130 5.12 32.41 -4.70
CA VAL A 130 5.01 32.26 -6.16
C VAL A 130 6.40 32.42 -6.75
N PRO A 131 6.90 31.45 -7.55
CA PRO A 131 8.25 31.53 -8.10
C PRO A 131 8.52 32.82 -8.86
N ASP A 132 9.60 33.51 -8.50
CA ASP A 132 10.11 34.74 -9.13
C ASP A 132 11.01 34.47 -10.31
N GLN A 133 11.54 33.24 -10.43
CA GLN A 133 12.31 32.73 -11.55
C GLN A 133 12.06 31.21 -11.73
N ILE A 134 12.70 30.63 -12.74
CA ILE A 134 12.64 29.18 -12.96
C ILE A 134 13.58 28.49 -11.98
N TYR A 135 13.05 27.55 -11.22
CA TYR A 135 13.82 26.66 -10.35
C TYR A 135 13.59 25.22 -10.79
N ASN A 136 14.62 24.39 -10.70
CA ASN A 136 14.47 22.93 -10.81
C ASN A 136 14.08 22.38 -9.45
N VAL A 137 12.88 21.84 -9.37
CA VAL A 137 12.35 21.17 -8.17
C VAL A 137 12.78 19.72 -8.17
N THR A 138 13.24 19.23 -7.03
CA THR A 138 13.49 17.80 -6.81
C THR A 138 12.77 17.38 -5.54
N ILE A 139 11.88 16.39 -5.66
CA ILE A 139 11.11 15.82 -4.56
C ILE A 139 11.52 14.36 -4.41
N THR A 140 11.97 13.98 -3.22
CA THR A 140 12.15 12.59 -2.81
C THR A 140 10.97 12.20 -1.93
N TYR A 141 10.29 11.12 -2.26
CA TYR A 141 9.08 10.70 -1.57
C TYR A 141 9.07 9.19 -1.30
N GLN A 142 8.28 8.76 -0.33
CA GLN A 142 7.97 7.35 -0.14
C GLN A 142 6.77 7.00 -1.00
N LYS A 143 6.85 5.84 -1.66
CA LYS A 143 5.82 5.35 -2.56
C LYS A 143 4.66 4.75 -1.82
N LEU A 144 3.46 4.95 -2.35
CA LEU A 144 2.28 4.24 -1.93
C LEU A 144 2.41 2.76 -2.35
N ALA A 145 2.20 1.87 -1.41
CA ALA A 145 2.24 0.45 -1.72
C ALA A 145 0.97 0.01 -2.45
N PRO A 146 1.09 -0.79 -3.52
CA PRO A 146 -0.07 -1.34 -4.22
C PRO A 146 -0.89 -2.22 -3.27
N GLN A 147 -2.20 -2.25 -3.44
CA GLN A 147 -3.10 -3.05 -2.62
C GLN A 147 -3.09 -4.51 -3.08
N PHE A 148 -3.25 -5.44 -2.14
CA PHE A 148 -3.43 -6.85 -2.51
C PHE A 148 -4.84 -7.17 -2.98
N GLY A 149 -5.82 -6.39 -2.61
CA GLY A 149 -7.25 -6.61 -2.85
C GLY A 149 -8.00 -6.90 -1.52
N PRO A 150 -9.17 -7.55 -1.57
CA PRO A 150 -9.87 -7.98 -2.78
C PRO A 150 -10.46 -6.80 -3.58
N PHE A 151 -10.36 -6.87 -4.90
CA PHE A 151 -11.00 -5.93 -5.82
C PHE A 151 -12.24 -6.58 -6.41
N PHE A 152 -13.30 -5.82 -6.48
CA PHE A 152 -14.59 -6.32 -6.91
C PHE A 152 -14.68 -6.40 -8.45
N ILE A 153 -15.15 -7.55 -8.94
CA ILE A 153 -15.46 -7.81 -10.35
C ILE A 153 -16.97 -7.92 -10.50
N SER A 154 -17.55 -7.20 -11.43
CA SER A 154 -18.96 -7.24 -11.78
C SER A 154 -19.27 -8.11 -13.00
N GLY A 155 -18.27 -8.50 -13.76
CA GLY A 155 -18.42 -9.34 -14.94
C GLY A 155 -17.13 -9.54 -15.71
N ALA A 156 -17.19 -10.42 -16.72
CA ALA A 156 -16.10 -10.70 -17.64
C ALA A 156 -16.57 -10.62 -19.08
N ALA A 157 -15.69 -10.19 -19.97
CA ALA A 157 -15.92 -10.17 -21.42
C ALA A 157 -14.66 -10.65 -22.15
N ASN A 158 -14.85 -11.31 -23.29
CA ASN A 158 -13.72 -11.67 -24.14
C ASN A 158 -13.18 -10.43 -24.83
N ALA A 159 -11.86 -10.31 -24.90
CA ALA A 159 -11.16 -9.27 -25.62
C ALA A 159 -10.48 -9.82 -26.88
N ALA A 160 -10.08 -8.93 -27.76
CA ALA A 160 -9.27 -9.28 -28.92
C ALA A 160 -7.90 -9.85 -28.47
N GLY A 161 -7.30 -10.72 -29.27
CA GLY A 161 -5.96 -11.24 -29.00
C GLY A 161 -5.88 -12.38 -27.98
N GLY A 162 -7.01 -12.98 -27.59
CA GLY A 162 -7.01 -14.09 -26.63
C GLY A 162 -6.88 -13.64 -25.18
N ASN A 163 -7.34 -12.43 -24.87
CA ASN A 163 -7.39 -11.88 -23.52
C ASN A 163 -8.82 -11.93 -22.96
N THR A 164 -8.95 -11.71 -21.67
CA THR A 164 -10.23 -11.52 -20.98
C THR A 164 -10.20 -10.18 -20.25
N ILE A 165 -11.27 -9.39 -20.40
CA ILE A 165 -11.48 -8.15 -19.67
C ILE A 165 -12.47 -8.39 -18.55
N TYR A 166 -12.05 -8.10 -17.32
CA TYR A 166 -12.91 -8.06 -16.14
C TYR A 166 -13.35 -6.62 -15.89
N ASN A 167 -14.66 -6.41 -15.76
CA ASN A 167 -15.23 -5.13 -15.38
C ASN A 167 -15.38 -5.08 -13.86
N GLY A 168 -15.06 -3.94 -13.24
CA GLY A 168 -15.09 -3.86 -11.78
C GLY A 168 -14.58 -2.51 -11.27
N THR A 169 -14.01 -2.54 -10.08
CA THR A 169 -13.34 -1.37 -9.48
C THR A 169 -11.91 -1.79 -9.13
N PHE A 170 -10.93 -1.16 -9.75
CA PHE A 170 -9.53 -1.54 -9.64
C PHE A 170 -8.65 -0.34 -9.28
N ASP A 171 -7.59 -0.61 -8.54
CA ASP A 171 -6.47 0.30 -8.39
C ASP A 171 -5.40 -0.04 -9.44
N THR A 172 -5.10 0.90 -10.32
CA THR A 172 -4.14 0.70 -11.42
C THR A 172 -2.72 0.45 -10.93
N LEU A 173 -2.34 1.00 -9.76
CA LEU A 173 -1.05 0.72 -9.13
C LEU A 173 -0.92 -0.73 -8.68
N SER A 174 -2.03 -1.36 -8.32
CA SER A 174 -2.07 -2.75 -7.89
C SER A 174 -1.96 -3.74 -9.03
N PHE A 175 -2.27 -3.33 -10.26
CA PHE A 175 -2.25 -4.19 -11.44
C PHE A 175 -1.42 -3.60 -12.58
N PRO A 176 -0.12 -3.34 -12.41
CA PRO A 176 0.73 -2.92 -13.51
C PRO A 176 0.85 -4.03 -14.56
N THR A 177 1.06 -3.66 -15.82
CA THR A 177 1.29 -4.62 -16.91
C THR A 177 2.42 -5.59 -16.56
N GLY A 178 2.18 -6.88 -16.78
CA GLY A 178 3.10 -7.96 -16.42
C GLY A 178 2.97 -8.48 -14.98
N ALA A 179 2.21 -7.83 -14.11
CA ALA A 179 1.86 -8.36 -12.80
C ALA A 179 1.00 -9.63 -12.92
N VAL A 180 0.90 -10.40 -11.85
CA VAL A 180 -0.01 -11.56 -11.79
C VAL A 180 -1.22 -11.18 -10.94
N ALA A 181 -2.41 -11.27 -11.53
CA ALA A 181 -3.68 -11.17 -10.84
C ALA A 181 -4.24 -12.57 -10.56
N ILE A 182 -4.79 -12.79 -9.37
CA ILE A 182 -5.60 -13.99 -9.08
C ILE A 182 -7.05 -13.59 -9.10
N ILE A 183 -7.79 -14.28 -9.95
CA ILE A 183 -9.23 -14.13 -10.09
C ILE A 183 -9.91 -15.31 -9.43
N ASN A 184 -10.92 -15.06 -8.61
CA ASN A 184 -11.71 -16.09 -7.94
C ASN A 184 -13.17 -15.64 -7.72
N GLY A 185 -14.05 -16.60 -7.50
CA GLY A 185 -15.47 -16.35 -7.21
C GLY A 185 -16.42 -16.62 -8.38
N PHE A 186 -15.93 -16.83 -9.60
CA PHE A 186 -16.80 -17.24 -10.70
C PHE A 186 -17.31 -18.67 -10.47
N PRO A 187 -18.62 -18.92 -10.72
CA PRO A 187 -19.23 -20.24 -10.54
C PRO A 187 -18.76 -21.24 -11.63
N THR A 188 -19.14 -22.50 -11.47
CA THR A 188 -18.71 -23.62 -12.33
C THR A 188 -18.92 -23.35 -13.84
N VAL A 189 -20.01 -22.68 -14.22
CA VAL A 189 -20.33 -22.37 -15.60
C VAL A 189 -19.35 -21.37 -16.26
N SER A 190 -18.65 -20.60 -15.46
CA SER A 190 -17.64 -19.63 -15.88
C SER A 190 -16.32 -19.83 -15.11
N ALA A 191 -16.08 -21.04 -14.61
CA ALA A 191 -14.90 -21.37 -13.79
C ALA A 191 -13.57 -21.15 -14.51
N VAL A 192 -13.54 -21.15 -15.83
CA VAL A 192 -12.34 -20.82 -16.65
C VAL A 192 -11.89 -19.36 -16.48
N ASN A 193 -12.73 -18.50 -15.92
CA ASN A 193 -12.38 -17.15 -15.54
C ASN A 193 -11.62 -17.07 -14.20
N ASN A 194 -11.64 -18.13 -13.38
CA ASN A 194 -10.87 -18.22 -12.15
C ASN A 194 -9.44 -18.71 -12.46
N GLY A 195 -8.47 -18.13 -11.78
CA GLY A 195 -7.08 -18.56 -11.93
C GLY A 195 -6.09 -17.43 -11.71
N SER A 196 -4.84 -17.72 -12.04
CA SER A 196 -3.74 -16.76 -11.98
C SER A 196 -3.38 -16.36 -13.41
N PHE A 197 -3.49 -15.08 -13.72
CA PHE A 197 -3.30 -14.55 -15.06
C PHE A 197 -2.34 -13.37 -15.05
N VAL A 198 -1.58 -13.21 -16.14
CA VAL A 198 -0.72 -12.04 -16.33
C VAL A 198 -1.59 -10.85 -16.75
N VAL A 199 -1.39 -9.72 -16.10
CA VAL A 199 -2.05 -8.46 -16.44
C VAL A 199 -1.49 -7.91 -17.74
N VAL A 200 -2.37 -7.59 -18.66
CA VAL A 200 -2.05 -6.95 -19.96
C VAL A 200 -2.25 -5.44 -19.86
N ALA A 201 -3.39 -5.02 -19.29
CA ALA A 201 -3.71 -3.62 -19.04
C ALA A 201 -4.66 -3.48 -17.85
N SER A 202 -4.64 -2.33 -17.19
CA SER A 202 -5.59 -1.98 -16.15
C SER A 202 -6.04 -0.53 -16.26
N THR A 203 -7.30 -0.29 -15.92
CA THR A 203 -7.91 1.02 -15.73
C THR A 203 -8.69 1.00 -14.41
N PRO A 204 -9.20 2.13 -13.91
CA PRO A 204 -10.03 2.10 -12.70
C PRO A 204 -11.30 1.23 -12.80
N THR A 205 -11.75 0.91 -14.03
CA THR A 205 -12.99 0.15 -14.26
C THR A 205 -12.79 -1.17 -14.97
N THR A 206 -11.60 -1.45 -15.49
CA THR A 206 -11.31 -2.69 -16.26
C THR A 206 -9.95 -3.26 -15.91
N LEU A 207 -9.87 -4.59 -15.88
CA LEU A 207 -8.64 -5.36 -15.76
C LEU A 207 -8.57 -6.35 -16.90
N GLU A 208 -7.64 -6.15 -17.83
CA GLU A 208 -7.38 -7.05 -18.94
C GLU A 208 -6.24 -8.00 -18.58
N VAL A 209 -6.47 -9.29 -18.78
CA VAL A 209 -5.49 -10.33 -18.47
C VAL A 209 -5.33 -11.32 -19.62
N ALA A 210 -4.18 -11.98 -19.70
CA ALA A 210 -3.88 -13.04 -20.64
C ALA A 210 -4.62 -14.35 -20.26
N ASN A 211 -5.90 -14.44 -20.63
CA ASN A 211 -6.76 -15.62 -20.44
C ASN A 211 -7.53 -15.91 -21.72
N ALA A 212 -6.95 -16.74 -22.58
CA ALA A 212 -7.56 -17.10 -23.86
C ALA A 212 -8.81 -18.03 -23.73
N ALA A 213 -8.94 -18.70 -22.59
CA ALA A 213 -10.08 -19.57 -22.31
C ALA A 213 -11.27 -18.84 -21.64
N GLY A 214 -11.11 -17.56 -21.34
CA GLY A 214 -12.13 -16.78 -20.64
C GLY A 214 -13.44 -16.72 -21.38
N VAL A 215 -14.53 -16.66 -20.65
CA VAL A 215 -15.90 -16.59 -21.19
C VAL A 215 -16.62 -15.37 -20.63
N ALA A 216 -17.55 -14.82 -21.42
CA ALA A 216 -18.41 -13.75 -20.94
C ALA A 216 -19.22 -14.19 -19.72
N ALA A 217 -19.25 -13.38 -18.69
CA ALA A 217 -19.89 -13.65 -17.43
C ALA A 217 -20.42 -12.34 -16.80
N THR A 218 -21.53 -12.45 -16.07
CA THR A 218 -22.16 -11.33 -15.35
C THR A 218 -22.21 -11.57 -13.85
N GLN A 219 -21.52 -12.61 -13.37
CA GLN A 219 -21.45 -12.95 -11.95
C GLN A 219 -20.40 -12.12 -11.24
N LEU A 220 -20.62 -11.96 -9.94
CA LEU A 220 -19.71 -11.29 -9.05
C LEU A 220 -18.49 -12.18 -8.75
N ALA A 221 -17.31 -11.58 -8.80
CA ALA A 221 -16.05 -12.24 -8.51
C ALA A 221 -15.06 -11.23 -7.89
N TYR A 222 -13.83 -11.68 -7.64
CA TYR A 222 -12.80 -10.88 -7.00
C TYR A 222 -11.46 -11.05 -7.70
N ALA A 223 -10.72 -9.95 -7.80
CA ALA A 223 -9.33 -9.94 -8.24
C ALA A 223 -8.43 -9.61 -7.04
N ASN A 224 -7.29 -10.29 -6.95
CA ASN A 224 -6.24 -10.00 -5.98
C ASN A 224 -4.91 -9.79 -6.71
N ASN A 225 -4.16 -8.79 -6.32
CA ASN A 225 -2.78 -8.64 -6.74
C ASN A 225 -1.91 -9.65 -5.98
N PHE A 226 -1.31 -10.60 -6.69
CA PHE A 226 -0.56 -11.68 -6.07
C PHE A 226 0.95 -11.53 -6.17
N SER A 227 1.41 -10.70 -7.08
CA SER A 227 2.80 -10.71 -7.48
C SER A 227 3.69 -9.81 -6.62
N TRP A 228 3.15 -8.98 -5.69
CA TRP A 228 3.98 -7.87 -5.30
C TRP A 228 3.70 -7.21 -3.93
N ALA A 229 4.64 -7.37 -3.00
CA ALA A 229 4.87 -6.41 -1.94
C ALA A 229 6.20 -5.70 -2.24
N PRO A 230 6.30 -4.37 -2.20
CA PRO A 230 7.53 -3.64 -2.51
C PRO A 230 8.58 -3.76 -1.39
N ILE A 231 8.65 -4.92 -0.77
CA ILE A 231 9.55 -5.24 0.33
C ILE A 231 10.58 -6.23 -0.21
N PRO A 232 11.87 -5.89 -0.24
CA PRO A 232 12.93 -6.79 -0.68
C PRO A 232 13.02 -8.06 0.18
N ASP A 233 13.46 -9.17 -0.43
CA ASP A 233 13.52 -10.49 0.23
C ASP A 233 14.33 -10.49 1.52
N GLN A 234 15.34 -9.64 1.62
CA GLN A 234 16.13 -9.48 2.85
C GLN A 234 15.35 -8.95 4.06
N TYR A 235 14.14 -8.41 3.86
CA TYR A 235 13.23 -7.94 4.91
C TYR A 235 12.02 -8.86 5.10
N SER A 236 11.99 -10.00 4.40
CA SER A 236 10.87 -10.95 4.43
C SER A 236 10.61 -11.54 5.80
N ASP A 237 11.62 -11.64 6.65
CA ASP A 237 11.50 -12.12 8.02
C ASP A 237 10.65 -11.18 8.90
N ILE A 238 10.73 -9.86 8.72
CA ILE A 238 9.84 -8.91 9.39
C ILE A 238 8.39 -9.23 9.01
N TYR A 239 8.11 -9.24 7.71
CA TYR A 239 6.78 -9.46 7.16
C TYR A 239 6.21 -10.83 7.54
N ASN A 240 6.97 -11.89 7.34
CA ASN A 240 6.54 -13.27 7.58
C ASN A 240 6.27 -13.55 9.06
N ASN A 241 7.10 -13.06 9.98
CA ASN A 241 6.84 -13.22 11.40
C ASN A 241 5.60 -12.46 11.85
N LEU A 242 5.38 -11.23 11.36
CA LEU A 242 4.19 -10.47 11.67
C LEU A 242 2.93 -11.11 11.06
N PHE A 243 3.04 -11.68 9.85
CA PHE A 243 1.94 -12.43 9.22
C PHE A 243 1.55 -13.65 10.06
N LEU A 244 2.53 -14.46 10.47
CA LEU A 244 2.28 -15.59 11.38
C LEU A 244 1.67 -15.15 12.70
N SER A 245 2.14 -14.03 13.26
CA SER A 245 1.57 -13.48 14.49
C SER A 245 0.07 -13.20 14.35
N GLU A 246 -0.35 -12.50 13.30
CA GLU A 246 -1.76 -12.18 13.10
C GLU A 246 -2.59 -13.42 12.74
N ALA A 247 -2.02 -14.32 11.95
CA ALA A 247 -2.68 -15.59 11.60
C ALA A 247 -2.91 -16.49 12.83
N PHE A 248 -1.93 -16.57 13.74
CA PHE A 248 -2.11 -17.27 15.03
C PHE A 248 -3.10 -16.54 15.94
N ALA A 249 -3.09 -15.22 15.91
CA ALA A 249 -4.02 -14.42 16.71
C ALA A 249 -5.49 -14.60 16.30
N LEU A 250 -5.77 -14.94 15.04
CA LEU A 250 -7.12 -15.33 14.60
C LEU A 250 -7.59 -16.66 15.20
N ALA A 251 -6.64 -17.55 15.52
CA ALA A 251 -6.92 -18.85 16.11
C ALA A 251 -6.80 -18.86 17.65
N ASP A 252 -6.66 -17.69 18.27
CA ASP A 252 -6.45 -17.54 19.72
C ASP A 252 -5.21 -18.32 20.25
N ASP A 253 -4.19 -18.48 19.39
CA ASP A 253 -2.98 -19.25 19.68
C ASP A 253 -1.92 -18.37 20.37
N ALA A 254 -1.42 -18.81 21.53
CA ALA A 254 -0.40 -18.11 22.30
C ALA A 254 0.91 -17.86 21.51
N ARG A 255 1.18 -18.63 20.45
CA ARG A 255 2.32 -18.41 19.56
C ARG A 255 2.27 -17.06 18.85
N ALA A 256 1.11 -16.42 18.75
CA ALA A 256 0.94 -15.09 18.17
C ALA A 256 1.93 -14.08 18.78
N GLN A 257 2.04 -14.06 20.10
CA GLN A 257 2.96 -13.14 20.80
C GLN A 257 4.43 -13.42 20.49
N VAL A 258 4.83 -14.69 20.41
CA VAL A 258 6.22 -15.07 20.09
C VAL A 258 6.62 -14.60 18.70
N TYR A 259 5.75 -14.80 17.70
CA TYR A 259 6.04 -14.36 16.33
C TYR A 259 6.00 -12.84 16.19
N ARG A 260 5.14 -12.15 16.94
CA ARG A 260 5.13 -10.68 17.00
C ARG A 260 6.45 -10.13 17.54
N GLN A 261 6.94 -10.66 18.64
CA GLN A 261 8.24 -10.27 19.18
C GLN A 261 9.39 -10.54 18.20
N ARG A 262 9.36 -11.66 17.48
CA ARG A 262 10.33 -11.96 16.41
C ARG A 262 10.26 -10.94 15.26
N GLY A 263 9.06 -10.58 14.83
CA GLY A 263 8.87 -9.55 13.80
C GLY A 263 9.40 -8.18 14.22
N ILE A 264 9.10 -7.74 15.45
CA ILE A 264 9.63 -6.50 16.01
C ILE A 264 11.16 -6.56 16.13
N ALA A 265 11.72 -7.65 16.64
CA ALA A 265 13.18 -7.82 16.74
C ALA A 265 13.87 -7.78 15.36
N ALA A 266 13.29 -8.42 14.35
CA ALA A 266 13.78 -8.38 12.99
C ALA A 266 13.72 -6.96 12.39
N TYR A 267 12.63 -6.21 12.66
CA TYR A 267 12.51 -4.81 12.28
C TYR A 267 13.61 -3.96 12.93
N MET A 268 13.80 -4.07 14.26
CA MET A 268 14.83 -3.32 15.00
C MET A 268 16.23 -3.59 14.46
N ALA A 269 16.55 -4.85 14.15
CA ALA A 269 17.85 -5.23 13.61
C ALA A 269 18.13 -4.63 12.22
N LYS A 270 17.09 -4.42 11.40
CA LYS A 270 17.20 -3.95 10.02
C LYS A 270 16.91 -2.47 9.82
N SER A 271 16.46 -1.78 10.86
CA SER A 271 16.15 -0.34 10.86
C SER A 271 17.28 0.53 11.40
N SER A 272 18.54 0.12 11.21
CA SER A 272 19.72 0.84 11.74
C SER A 272 19.81 2.31 11.27
N GLY A 273 19.30 2.63 10.08
CA GLY A 273 19.25 3.99 9.54
C GLY A 273 18.06 4.84 10.04
N PHE A 274 17.16 4.27 10.83
CA PHE A 274 15.98 4.98 11.35
C PHE A 274 16.27 5.69 12.67
N THR A 275 15.57 6.79 12.89
CA THR A 275 15.58 7.50 14.17
C THR A 275 14.88 6.67 15.24
N GLU A 276 15.19 6.94 16.50
CA GLU A 276 14.50 6.28 17.63
C GLU A 276 12.99 6.55 17.63
N THR A 277 12.56 7.73 17.17
CA THR A 277 11.13 8.05 17.00
C THR A 277 10.45 7.12 16.01
N GLN A 278 11.07 6.85 14.85
CA GLN A 278 10.56 5.93 13.84
C GLN A 278 10.46 4.50 14.36
N LYS A 279 11.51 4.02 15.05
CA LYS A 279 11.55 2.69 15.67
C LYS A 279 10.48 2.53 16.75
N ASN A 280 10.34 3.54 17.61
CA ASN A 280 9.34 3.53 18.67
C ASN A 280 7.91 3.55 18.12
N ALA A 281 7.62 4.32 17.06
CA ALA A 281 6.31 4.36 16.44
C ALA A 281 5.88 2.96 15.95
N PHE A 282 6.77 2.24 15.26
CA PHE A 282 6.51 0.87 14.82
C PHE A 282 6.28 -0.08 16.00
N THR A 283 7.16 -0.05 16.98
CA THR A 283 7.08 -0.93 18.15
C THR A 283 5.80 -0.69 18.94
N GLN A 284 5.43 0.57 19.18
CA GLN A 284 4.19 0.93 19.87
C GLN A 284 2.95 0.47 19.13
N GLN A 285 2.91 0.62 17.79
CA GLN A 285 1.80 0.15 16.97
C GLN A 285 1.55 -1.36 17.17
N TRP A 286 2.61 -2.16 17.25
CA TRP A 286 2.50 -3.60 17.41
C TRP A 286 2.26 -4.04 18.85
N MET A 287 2.77 -3.31 19.86
CA MET A 287 2.51 -3.58 21.28
C MET A 287 1.10 -3.19 21.71
N ALA A 288 0.55 -2.09 21.18
CA ALA A 288 -0.83 -1.67 21.49
C ALA A 288 -1.88 -2.73 21.16
N ARG A 289 -1.64 -3.54 20.14
CA ARG A 289 -2.53 -4.65 19.74
C ARG A 289 -2.64 -5.76 20.79
N ASP A 290 -1.61 -5.96 21.62
CA ASP A 290 -1.70 -6.91 22.74
C ASP A 290 -2.61 -6.39 23.85
N ILE A 291 -2.56 -5.09 24.12
CA ILE A 291 -3.36 -4.43 25.15
C ILE A 291 -4.85 -4.45 24.76
N GLU A 292 -5.17 -4.14 23.51
CA GLU A 292 -6.57 -4.16 23.01
C GLU A 292 -7.19 -5.56 23.10
N LYS A 293 -6.43 -6.61 22.76
CA LYS A 293 -6.91 -7.99 22.87
C LYS A 293 -7.09 -8.41 24.33
N GLN A 294 -6.18 -8.08 25.21
CA GLN A 294 -6.29 -8.38 26.63
C GLN A 294 -7.48 -7.63 27.27
N ALA A 295 -7.70 -6.37 26.90
CA ALA A 295 -8.85 -5.59 27.34
C ALA A 295 -10.19 -6.17 26.83
N GLY A 296 -10.24 -6.63 25.56
CA GLY A 296 -11.41 -7.28 25.00
C GLY A 296 -11.76 -8.62 25.68
N ILE A 297 -10.76 -9.43 26.01
CA ILE A 297 -10.95 -10.69 26.77
C ILE A 297 -11.39 -10.39 28.19
N GLY A 298 -10.84 -9.39 28.85
CA GLY A 298 -11.26 -8.96 30.17
C GLY A 298 -12.70 -8.45 30.23
N ALA A 299 -13.15 -7.72 29.23
CA ALA A 299 -14.54 -7.25 29.13
C ALA A 299 -15.54 -8.40 28.90
N LEU A 300 -15.17 -9.42 28.14
CA LEU A 300 -16.00 -10.63 27.95
C LEU A 300 -16.08 -11.48 29.22
N GLN A 301 -15.02 -11.61 30.00
CA GLN A 301 -15.04 -12.34 31.26
C GLN A 301 -15.85 -11.62 32.35
N LEU A 302 -15.81 -10.29 32.41
CA LEU A 302 -16.62 -9.53 33.37
C LEU A 302 -18.13 -9.53 33.04
N GLY A 303 -18.50 -9.71 31.78
CA GLY A 303 -19.91 -9.83 31.36
C GLY A 303 -20.57 -11.17 31.70
N HIS A 304 -19.82 -12.22 32.06
CA HIS A 304 -20.37 -13.57 32.32
C HIS A 304 -20.51 -13.90 33.79
N THR A 305 -20.01 -13.07 34.72
CA THR A 305 -20.14 -13.28 36.17
C THR A 305 -21.36 -12.61 36.82
N GLY A 306 -22.27 -12.03 36.06
CA GLY A 306 -23.42 -11.25 36.51
C GLY A 306 -24.80 -11.92 36.31
N ARG A 307 -24.94 -13.25 36.38
CA ARG A 307 -26.23 -13.90 36.52
C ARG A 307 -26.15 -15.12 37.46
N GLY A 308 -26.40 -14.87 38.69
CA GLY A 308 -26.61 -15.86 39.72
C GLY A 308 -27.05 -15.19 41.01
N ILE A 309 -28.32 -14.84 41.09
CA ILE A 309 -29.23 -15.06 42.25
C ILE A 309 -30.63 -14.63 41.76
#